data_19ca69e2723d6d107cd659bb41c31e42
#
_entry.id   19ca69e2723d6d107cd659bb41c31e42
#
_cell.length_a   1.000
_cell.length_b   1.000
_cell.length_c   1.000
_cell.angle_alpha   90.00
_cell.angle_beta   90.00
_cell.angle_gamma   90.00
#
_symmetry.space_group_name_H-M   'P 1'
#
loop_
_entity.id
_entity.type
_entity.pdbx_description
1 polymer ?
#
loop_
_entity_poly.entity_id
_entity_poly.type
_entity_poly.pdbx_seq_one_letter_code
_entity_poly.pdbx_strand_id
1 'polypeptide(L)'
;MNHDDFILYGQRLQSRLLLGTSRYPSPAVLARAIERSRPGMLTASLRRQTAGGDSHSGFWDLLRQCGVPVLPNTAGCHSIQEVLTTAEMAREVFETDWIKLELIGDDYTLQPDTLNLVDCAD
;
A
#
# COMPACT_ATOMS: atom_id res chain seq x y z
N MET A 1 1.58 23.88 -17.79
CA MET A 1 1.41 22.43 -17.52
C MET A 1 2.51 21.70 -18.28
N ASN A 2 3.47 21.12 -17.57
CA ASN A 2 4.45 20.27 -18.22
C ASN A 2 3.78 19.01 -18.72
N HIS A 3 4.02 18.62 -19.98
CA HIS A 3 3.50 17.39 -20.56
C HIS A 3 3.96 16.10 -19.83
N ASP A 4 4.72 16.24 -18.77
CA ASP A 4 5.36 15.14 -18.03
C ASP A 4 4.77 14.92 -16.64
N ASP A 5 3.67 15.61 -16.31
CA ASP A 5 3.00 15.42 -15.03
C ASP A 5 2.36 14.03 -14.94
N PHE A 6 2.66 13.31 -13.88
CA PHE A 6 2.03 12.02 -13.61
C PHE A 6 0.82 12.22 -12.71
N ILE A 7 -0.36 12.03 -13.29
CA ILE A 7 -1.64 12.25 -12.60
C ILE A 7 -2.39 10.94 -12.54
N LEU A 8 -2.79 10.51 -11.32
CA LEU A 8 -3.65 9.37 -11.08
C LEU A 8 -4.90 9.82 -10.33
N TYR A 9 -6.07 9.49 -10.86
CA TYR A 9 -7.37 9.85 -10.26
C TYR A 9 -7.44 11.32 -9.81
N GLY A 10 -6.92 12.22 -10.66
CA GLY A 10 -6.92 13.65 -10.39
C GLY A 10 -5.83 14.15 -9.44
N GLN A 11 -5.07 13.26 -8.82
CA GLN A 11 -3.95 13.62 -7.94
C GLN A 11 -2.64 13.65 -8.73
N ARG A 12 -1.94 14.79 -8.67
CA ARG A 12 -0.61 14.92 -9.25
C ARG A 12 0.41 14.30 -8.31
N LEU A 13 1.23 13.39 -8.84
CA LEU A 13 2.33 12.79 -8.11
C LEU A 13 3.65 13.46 -8.47
N GLN A 14 4.52 13.63 -7.49
CA GLN A 14 5.81 14.31 -7.69
C GLN A 14 6.80 13.52 -8.55
N SER A 15 6.60 12.24 -8.70
CA SER A 15 7.41 11.38 -9.57
C SER A 15 6.61 10.18 -10.05
N ARG A 16 7.15 9.44 -11.03
CA ARG A 16 6.53 8.24 -11.59
C ARG A 16 6.88 6.96 -10.82
N LEU A 17 7.67 7.08 -9.74
CA LEU A 17 8.08 5.94 -8.93
C LEU A 17 7.05 5.66 -7.84
N LEU A 18 6.54 4.43 -7.80
CA LEU A 18 5.79 3.88 -6.68
C LEU A 18 6.74 2.95 -5.91
N LEU A 19 7.05 3.28 -4.66
CA LEU A 19 8.03 2.54 -3.87
C LEU A 19 7.34 1.58 -2.90
N GLY A 20 7.72 0.30 -2.96
CA GLY A 20 7.31 -0.68 -1.95
C GLY A 20 7.99 -0.43 -0.61
N THR A 21 7.29 -0.75 0.48
CA THR A 21 7.76 -0.48 1.85
C THR A 21 8.02 -1.73 2.67
N SER A 22 7.91 -2.92 2.09
CA SER A 22 8.12 -4.17 2.81
C SER A 22 9.59 -4.63 2.77
N ARG A 23 9.98 -5.40 3.79
CA ARG A 23 11.29 -6.07 3.89
C ARG A 23 12.50 -5.15 4.08
N TYR A 24 12.31 -3.91 4.46
CA TYR A 24 13.43 -3.08 4.88
C TYR A 24 13.92 -3.51 6.27
N PRO A 25 15.23 -3.50 6.52
CA PRO A 25 15.78 -3.94 7.81
C PRO A 25 15.32 -3.11 9.00
N SER A 26 15.01 -1.83 8.76
CA SER A 26 14.55 -0.92 9.81
C SER A 26 13.80 0.26 9.21
N PRO A 27 12.97 0.96 10.01
CA PRO A 27 12.34 2.21 9.58
C PRO A 27 13.35 3.26 9.11
N ALA A 28 14.53 3.33 9.74
CA ALA A 28 15.58 4.28 9.35
C ALA A 28 16.11 4.00 7.94
N VAL A 29 16.26 2.74 7.54
CA VAL A 29 16.69 2.37 6.19
C VAL A 29 15.62 2.73 5.18
N LEU A 30 14.35 2.46 5.49
CA LEU A 30 13.22 2.85 4.64
C LEU A 30 13.14 4.38 4.49
N ALA A 31 13.30 5.13 5.57
CA ALA A 31 13.30 6.58 5.53
C ALA A 31 14.37 7.13 4.57
N ARG A 32 15.57 6.58 4.60
CA ARG A 32 16.65 6.97 3.67
C ARG A 32 16.33 6.59 2.23
N ALA A 33 15.71 5.43 2.01
CA ALA A 33 15.28 5.02 0.68
C ALA A 33 14.24 5.99 0.10
N ILE A 34 13.26 6.40 0.90
CA ILE A 34 12.25 7.39 0.52
C ILE A 34 12.90 8.73 0.17
N GLU A 35 13.77 9.21 1.05
CA GLU A 35 14.48 10.47 0.83
C GLU A 35 15.29 10.48 -0.46
N ARG A 36 16.02 9.40 -0.72
CA ARG A 36 16.90 9.28 -1.88
C ARG A 36 16.15 9.08 -3.20
N SER A 37 15.10 8.27 -3.19
CA SER A 37 14.36 7.93 -4.40
C SER A 37 13.27 8.94 -4.75
N ARG A 38 12.80 9.74 -3.79
CA ARG A 38 11.71 10.72 -3.96
C ARG A 38 10.50 10.12 -4.69
N PRO A 39 9.88 9.06 -4.15
CA PRO A 39 8.75 8.42 -4.82
C PRO A 39 7.54 9.34 -4.88
N GLY A 40 6.72 9.15 -5.90
CA GLY A 40 5.42 9.82 -6.00
C GLY A 40 4.39 9.19 -5.08
N MET A 41 4.56 7.93 -4.73
CA MET A 41 3.63 7.17 -3.89
C MET A 41 4.35 6.01 -3.21
N LEU A 42 3.93 5.68 -2.00
CA LEU A 42 4.40 4.49 -1.26
C LEU A 42 3.31 3.42 -1.29
N THR A 43 3.69 2.17 -1.49
CA THR A 43 2.75 1.05 -1.32
C THR A 43 2.97 0.38 0.02
N ALA A 44 1.89 -0.03 0.69
CA ALA A 44 1.96 -0.63 2.01
C ALA A 44 0.92 -1.73 2.18
N SER A 45 1.30 -2.79 2.90
CA SER A 45 0.41 -3.90 3.23
C SER A 45 0.15 -3.93 4.73
N LEU A 46 -1.10 -3.79 5.13
CA LEU A 46 -1.52 -3.89 6.54
C LEU A 46 -1.27 -5.28 7.11
N ARG A 47 -1.66 -6.32 6.40
CA ARG A 47 -1.57 -7.70 6.92
C ARG A 47 -0.14 -8.17 7.13
N ARG A 48 0.77 -7.80 6.22
CA ARG A 48 2.19 -8.17 6.36
C ARG A 48 2.85 -7.46 7.53
N GLN A 49 2.41 -6.25 7.85
CA GLN A 49 2.99 -5.45 8.92
C GLN A 49 2.45 -5.83 10.29
N THR A 50 1.19 -6.27 10.39
CA THR A 50 0.60 -6.69 11.67
C THR A 50 1.13 -8.04 12.17
N ALA A 51 1.81 -8.82 11.32
CA ALA A 51 2.35 -10.13 11.70
C ALA A 51 3.70 -10.06 12.46
N GLY A 52 4.32 -8.91 12.61
CA GLY A 52 5.71 -8.77 13.09
C GLY A 52 5.92 -8.18 14.49
N GLY A 53 4.90 -7.90 15.30
CA GLY A 53 5.04 -7.46 16.72
C GLY A 53 5.31 -5.96 16.92
N ASP A 54 5.88 -5.58 18.07
CA ASP A 54 5.98 -4.18 18.56
C ASP A 54 6.83 -3.21 17.73
N SER A 55 7.55 -3.68 16.72
CA SER A 55 8.39 -2.82 15.85
C SER A 55 7.59 -2.00 14.83
N HIS A 56 6.26 -2.13 14.82
CA HIS A 56 5.41 -1.53 13.79
C HIS A 56 5.10 -0.07 14.01
N SER A 57 5.12 0.43 15.25
CA SER A 57 4.78 1.82 15.54
C SER A 57 5.66 2.81 14.77
N GLY A 58 6.96 2.56 14.71
CA GLY A 58 7.90 3.39 13.97
C GLY A 58 7.68 3.36 12.46
N PHE A 59 7.28 2.22 11.91
CA PHE A 59 6.97 2.06 10.48
C PHE A 59 5.72 2.86 10.10
N TRP A 60 4.62 2.70 10.86
CA TRP A 60 3.38 3.44 10.60
C TRP A 60 3.56 4.94 10.76
N ASP A 61 4.28 5.36 11.78
CA ASP A 61 4.57 6.77 12.01
C ASP A 61 5.39 7.36 10.87
N LEU A 62 6.38 6.62 10.36
CA LEU A 62 7.17 7.04 9.22
C LEU A 62 6.28 7.25 7.99
N LEU A 63 5.41 6.29 7.67
CA LEU A 63 4.53 6.40 6.50
C LEU A 63 3.56 7.59 6.62
N ARG A 64 3.05 7.86 7.81
CA ARG A 64 2.15 9.00 8.03
C ARG A 64 2.86 10.34 7.99
N GLN A 65 4.13 10.41 8.38
CA GLN A 65 4.89 11.66 8.54
C GLN A 65 5.77 12.02 7.35
N CYS A 66 6.04 11.09 6.43
CA CYS A 66 6.97 11.34 5.33
C CYS A 66 6.43 12.30 4.24
N GLY A 67 5.14 12.62 4.26
CA GLY A 67 4.52 13.52 3.30
C GLY A 67 4.31 12.95 1.90
N VAL A 68 4.57 11.66 1.70
CA VAL A 68 4.33 10.97 0.42
C VAL A 68 2.99 10.23 0.48
N PRO A 69 2.13 10.34 -0.56
CA PRO A 69 0.87 9.59 -0.58
C PRO A 69 1.09 8.10 -0.43
N VAL A 70 0.22 7.43 0.32
CA VAL A 70 0.27 5.98 0.54
C VAL A 70 -0.84 5.30 -0.23
N LEU A 71 -0.49 4.27 -0.98
CA LEU A 71 -1.41 3.33 -1.62
C LEU A 71 -1.38 2.03 -0.84
N PRO A 72 -2.30 1.82 0.11
CA PRO A 72 -2.37 0.54 0.81
C PRO A 72 -2.91 -0.55 -0.11
N ASN A 73 -2.62 -1.79 0.22
CA ASN A 73 -3.11 -2.94 -0.53
C ASN A 73 -3.68 -4.02 0.39
N THR A 74 -4.46 -4.92 -0.19
CA THR A 74 -5.08 -6.05 0.50
C THR A 74 -4.31 -7.35 0.31
N ALA A 75 -2.99 -7.28 0.16
CA ALA A 75 -2.12 -8.44 -0.03
C ALA A 75 -2.31 -9.47 1.08
N GLY A 76 -2.38 -10.73 0.71
CA GLY A 76 -2.58 -11.85 1.64
C GLY A 76 -4.02 -12.19 1.95
N CYS A 77 -5.01 -11.49 1.38
CA CYS A 77 -6.42 -11.80 1.57
C CYS A 77 -6.88 -12.96 0.69
N HIS A 78 -7.69 -13.87 1.25
CA HIS A 78 -8.19 -15.06 0.58
C HIS A 78 -9.72 -15.07 0.41
N SER A 79 -10.42 -14.08 0.94
CA SER A 79 -11.87 -13.95 0.83
C SER A 79 -12.28 -12.50 0.63
N ILE A 80 -13.47 -12.30 0.06
CA ILE A 80 -14.06 -10.96 -0.10
C ILE A 80 -14.15 -10.25 1.24
N GLN A 81 -14.58 -10.95 2.29
CA GLN A 81 -14.71 -10.36 3.63
C GLN A 81 -13.36 -9.87 4.17
N GLU A 82 -12.29 -10.63 3.97
CA GLU A 82 -10.95 -10.19 4.37
C GLU A 82 -10.52 -8.95 3.60
N VAL A 83 -10.79 -8.89 2.30
CA VAL A 83 -10.47 -7.73 1.46
C VAL A 83 -11.18 -6.49 1.97
N LEU A 84 -12.49 -6.57 2.19
CA LEU A 84 -13.29 -5.43 2.65
C LEU A 84 -12.84 -4.94 4.02
N THR A 85 -12.66 -5.86 4.98
CA THR A 85 -12.17 -5.51 6.31
C THR A 85 -10.79 -4.84 6.25
N THR A 86 -9.87 -5.38 5.46
CA THR A 86 -8.53 -4.82 5.29
C THR A 86 -8.59 -3.44 4.64
N ALA A 87 -9.43 -3.25 3.63
CA ALA A 87 -9.61 -1.97 2.97
C ALA A 87 -10.16 -0.89 3.91
N GLU A 88 -11.15 -1.23 4.73
CA GLU A 88 -11.69 -0.32 5.74
C GLU A 88 -10.64 0.09 6.78
N MET A 89 -9.85 -0.87 7.27
CA MET A 89 -8.75 -0.60 8.19
C MET A 89 -7.70 0.31 7.56
N ALA A 90 -7.35 0.06 6.29
CA ALA A 90 -6.39 0.87 5.56
C ALA A 90 -6.85 2.31 5.40
N ARG A 91 -8.14 2.53 5.14
CA ARG A 91 -8.73 3.86 5.05
C ARG A 91 -8.54 4.63 6.34
N GLU A 92 -8.79 4.00 7.47
CA GLU A 92 -8.65 4.64 8.78
C GLU A 92 -7.19 4.89 9.16
N VAL A 93 -6.32 3.89 8.96
CA VAL A 93 -4.90 3.98 9.36
C VAL A 93 -4.15 5.03 8.54
N PHE A 94 -4.39 5.09 7.23
CA PHE A 94 -3.65 5.99 6.33
C PHE A 94 -4.46 7.23 5.93
N GLU A 95 -5.69 7.37 6.39
CA GLU A 95 -6.57 8.49 6.05
C GLU A 95 -6.63 8.71 4.52
N THR A 96 -6.83 7.63 3.77
CA THR A 96 -6.85 7.63 2.31
C THR A 96 -8.05 6.87 1.76
N ASP A 97 -8.55 7.34 0.61
CA ASP A 97 -9.57 6.62 -0.16
C ASP A 97 -8.96 5.70 -1.23
N TRP A 98 -7.64 5.64 -1.29
CA TRP A 98 -6.93 4.81 -2.26
C TRP A 98 -6.72 3.41 -1.72
N ILE A 99 -6.92 2.41 -2.56
CA ILE A 99 -6.66 1.02 -2.23
C ILE A 99 -6.28 0.24 -3.50
N LYS A 100 -5.28 -0.61 -3.39
CA LYS A 100 -4.97 -1.60 -4.42
C LYS A 100 -5.53 -2.94 -3.97
N LEU A 101 -6.59 -3.39 -4.64
CA LEU A 101 -7.28 -4.64 -4.29
C LEU A 101 -6.49 -5.85 -4.77
N GLU A 102 -6.26 -6.78 -3.84
CA GLU A 102 -5.66 -8.08 -4.12
C GLU A 102 -6.50 -9.15 -3.43
N LEU A 103 -6.75 -10.24 -4.13
CA LEU A 103 -7.46 -11.41 -3.61
C LEU A 103 -6.81 -12.67 -4.18
N ILE A 104 -6.29 -13.53 -3.30
CA ILE A 104 -5.58 -14.74 -3.70
C ILE A 104 -6.59 -15.84 -4.03
N GLY A 105 -6.47 -16.41 -5.24
CA GLY A 105 -7.26 -17.57 -5.66
C GLY A 105 -6.52 -18.90 -5.48
N ASP A 106 -5.19 -18.87 -5.56
CA ASP A 106 -4.36 -20.07 -5.41
C ASP A 106 -3.14 -19.73 -4.56
N ASP A 107 -3.00 -20.41 -3.43
CA ASP A 107 -1.92 -20.15 -2.47
C ASP A 107 -0.53 -20.52 -2.96
N TYR A 108 -0.45 -21.46 -3.88
CA TYR A 108 0.84 -21.93 -4.39
C TYR A 108 1.41 -21.02 -5.47
N THR A 109 0.58 -20.63 -6.42
CA THR A 109 0.99 -19.77 -7.53
C THR A 109 0.77 -18.28 -7.26
N LEU A 110 0.00 -17.96 -6.24
CA LEU A 110 -0.46 -16.60 -5.89
C LEU A 110 -1.28 -15.94 -7.01
N GLN A 111 -1.88 -16.76 -7.88
CA GLN A 111 -2.79 -16.25 -8.89
C GLN A 111 -4.02 -15.62 -8.24
N PRO A 112 -4.48 -14.48 -8.78
CA PRO A 112 -5.66 -13.82 -8.22
C PRO A 112 -6.95 -14.60 -8.49
N ASP A 113 -7.90 -14.47 -7.58
CA ASP A 113 -9.29 -14.86 -7.80
C ASP A 113 -9.97 -13.76 -8.62
N THR A 114 -9.90 -13.89 -9.93
CA THR A 114 -10.34 -12.83 -10.86
C THR A 114 -11.84 -12.58 -10.84
N LEU A 115 -12.64 -13.60 -10.52
CA LEU A 115 -14.09 -13.45 -10.46
C LEU A 115 -14.53 -12.67 -9.21
N ASN A 116 -14.07 -13.11 -8.05
CA ASN A 116 -14.43 -12.47 -6.78
C ASN A 116 -13.73 -11.12 -6.57
N LEU A 117 -12.60 -10.89 -7.23
CA LEU A 117 -11.91 -9.59 -7.16
C LEU A 117 -12.76 -8.45 -7.69
N VAL A 118 -13.53 -8.69 -8.76
CA VAL A 118 -14.46 -7.70 -9.31
C VAL A 118 -15.54 -7.35 -8.27
N ASP A 119 -16.09 -8.35 -7.59
CA ASP A 119 -17.09 -8.13 -6.54
C ASP A 119 -16.53 -7.32 -5.36
N CYS A 120 -15.24 -7.43 -5.07
CA CYS A 120 -14.60 -6.60 -4.05
C CYS A 120 -14.57 -5.11 -4.41
N ALA A 121 -14.55 -4.79 -5.70
CA ALA A 121 -14.45 -3.42 -6.20
C ALA A 121 -15.79 -2.68 -6.21
N ASP A 122 -16.90 -3.42 -6.19
CA ASP A 122 -18.27 -2.88 -6.17
C ASP A 122 -18.70 -2.47 -4.75
#